data_06147ea314777254b217d63f41e97000
#
_entry.id   06147ea314777254b217d63f41e97000
#
_cell.length_a   1.000
_cell.length_b   1.000
_cell.length_c   1.000
_cell.angle_alpha   90.00
_cell.angle_beta   90.00
_cell.angle_gamma   90.00
#
_symmetry.space_group_name_H-M   'P 1'
#
loop_
_entity.id
_entity.type
_entity.pdbx_description
1 polymer ?
#
loop_
_entity_poly.entity_id
_entity_poly.type
_entity_poly.pdbx_seq_one_letter_code
_entity_poly.pdbx_strand_id
1 'polypeptide(L)'
;MGLNVESDLWPDRASFLGVFVNRLQTVGMDFSEVESFFDAAVSRTCDRRSTISPHQRINRSKAGRARLSATHFSSQCLFLYEISRQAFLRGKLELADRLYFLNVATTSADLFYEVELPTTTGCEHPLGSVIGRARFETSSSVFFYNSCVIGGSYEGANQRTYPRVEGSLLMYPHSSLIGNVVVRGRVIVGHGVRLIDSGLLEDVVLSVVNGQVRDRPFNERDRVVHGKFISS
;
A
#
# COMPACT_ATOMS: atom_id res chain seq x y z
N MET A 1 22.91 -15.53 14.15
CA MET A 1 22.33 -16.11 12.92
C MET A 1 22.42 -15.07 11.82
N GLY A 2 23.01 -15.37 10.68
CA GLY A 2 23.14 -14.39 9.59
C GLY A 2 21.79 -14.18 8.91
N LEU A 3 21.36 -12.92 8.83
CA LEU A 3 20.21 -12.52 8.05
C LEU A 3 20.48 -12.85 6.57
N ASN A 4 19.67 -13.72 6.00
CA ASN A 4 19.88 -14.38 4.69
C ASN A 4 19.24 -13.60 3.53
N VAL A 5 18.93 -12.30 3.71
CA VAL A 5 18.42 -11.47 2.60
C VAL A 5 19.60 -11.05 1.73
N GLU A 6 19.44 -11.16 0.42
CA GLU A 6 20.42 -10.70 -0.57
C GLU A 6 20.94 -9.31 -0.19
N SER A 7 22.24 -9.20 0.08
CA SER A 7 22.89 -7.93 0.51
C SER A 7 22.63 -6.77 -0.45
N ASP A 8 22.31 -7.09 -1.70
CA ASP A 8 22.00 -6.14 -2.76
C ASP A 8 20.63 -5.45 -2.61
N LEU A 9 19.72 -5.99 -1.79
CA LEU A 9 18.43 -5.33 -1.48
C LEU A 9 18.56 -4.21 -0.43
N TRP A 10 19.71 -4.14 0.26
CA TRP A 10 19.96 -3.20 1.36
C TRP A 10 21.31 -2.54 1.27
N PRO A 11 21.53 -1.63 0.33
CA PRO A 11 22.82 -0.97 0.22
C PRO A 11 23.22 -0.23 1.51
N ASP A 12 22.22 0.22 2.30
CA ASP A 12 22.41 0.92 3.59
C ASP A 12 21.85 0.12 4.78
N ARG A 13 22.11 -1.19 4.83
CA ARG A 13 21.56 -2.07 5.87
C ARG A 13 21.79 -1.56 7.29
N ALA A 14 23.00 -1.14 7.60
CA ALA A 14 23.34 -0.64 8.94
C ALA A 14 22.54 0.62 9.29
N SER A 15 22.42 1.56 8.36
CA SER A 15 21.62 2.77 8.52
C SER A 15 20.13 2.44 8.67
N PHE A 16 19.60 1.53 7.84
CA PHE A 16 18.20 1.13 7.93
C PHE A 16 17.89 0.47 9.28
N LEU A 17 18.71 -0.50 9.70
CA LEU A 17 18.56 -1.16 11.00
C LEU A 17 18.66 -0.17 12.15
N GLY A 18 19.61 0.73 12.13
CA GLY A 18 19.76 1.76 13.18
C GLY A 18 18.51 2.64 13.30
N VAL A 19 17.99 3.13 12.19
CA VAL A 19 16.76 3.92 12.16
C VAL A 19 15.56 3.09 12.66
N PHE A 20 15.44 1.84 12.22
CA PHE A 20 14.32 1.00 12.61
C PHE A 20 14.38 0.62 14.09
N VAL A 21 15.55 0.22 14.62
CA VAL A 21 15.74 -0.10 16.05
C VAL A 21 15.40 1.10 16.93
N ASN A 22 15.88 2.30 16.58
CA ASN A 22 15.55 3.52 17.32
C ASN A 22 14.03 3.77 17.33
N ARG A 23 13.33 3.53 16.24
CA ARG A 23 11.87 3.66 16.17
C ARG A 23 11.15 2.61 17.00
N LEU A 24 11.60 1.37 17.03
CA LEU A 24 11.04 0.33 17.91
C LEU A 24 11.09 0.76 19.38
N GLN A 25 12.21 1.35 19.81
CA GLN A 25 12.37 1.86 21.16
C GLN A 25 11.34 2.96 21.52
N THR A 26 10.91 3.78 20.54
CA THR A 26 9.88 4.82 20.80
C THR A 26 8.51 4.23 21.16
N VAL A 27 8.26 2.97 20.83
CA VAL A 27 7.02 2.25 21.16
C VAL A 27 7.27 1.10 22.15
N GLY A 28 8.41 1.16 22.85
CA GLY A 28 8.75 0.21 23.92
C GLY A 28 9.02 -1.21 23.42
N MET A 29 9.62 -1.37 22.24
CA MET A 29 9.95 -2.66 21.64
C MET A 29 11.45 -2.82 21.42
N ASP A 30 11.92 -4.06 21.53
CA ASP A 30 13.26 -4.48 21.16
C ASP A 30 13.28 -5.20 19.81
N PHE A 31 14.40 -5.12 19.11
CA PHE A 31 14.56 -5.79 17.81
C PHE A 31 14.39 -7.31 17.90
N SER A 32 14.75 -7.94 19.02
CA SER A 32 14.57 -9.38 19.27
C SER A 32 13.11 -9.85 19.11
N GLU A 33 12.13 -8.97 19.36
CA GLU A 33 10.72 -9.28 19.22
C GLU A 33 10.29 -9.48 17.76
N VAL A 34 10.99 -8.87 16.82
CA VAL A 34 10.70 -8.86 15.38
C VAL A 34 11.73 -9.62 14.54
N GLU A 35 12.88 -9.96 15.09
CA GLU A 35 14.02 -10.54 14.38
C GLU A 35 13.63 -11.78 13.55
N SER A 36 12.82 -12.67 14.11
CA SER A 36 12.44 -13.95 13.48
C SER A 36 11.62 -13.80 12.19
N PHE A 37 11.02 -12.64 11.92
CA PHE A 37 10.23 -12.38 10.71
C PHE A 37 10.63 -11.11 9.97
N PHE A 38 11.69 -10.46 10.41
CA PHE A 38 12.17 -9.22 9.83
C PHE A 38 12.59 -9.40 8.35
N ASP A 39 13.35 -10.45 8.04
CA ASP A 39 13.79 -10.73 6.67
C ASP A 39 12.61 -11.00 5.72
N ALA A 40 11.57 -11.69 6.23
CA ALA A 40 10.35 -11.91 5.47
C ALA A 40 9.64 -10.58 5.14
N ALA A 41 9.56 -9.65 6.09
CA ALA A 41 8.96 -8.34 5.87
C ALA A 41 9.75 -7.51 4.84
N VAL A 42 11.08 -7.56 4.89
CA VAL A 42 11.95 -6.90 3.89
C VAL A 42 11.72 -7.47 2.51
N SER A 43 11.81 -8.80 2.37
CA SER A 43 11.63 -9.47 1.08
C SER A 43 10.27 -9.11 0.46
N ARG A 44 9.19 -9.21 1.22
CA ARG A 44 7.83 -8.87 0.74
C ARG A 44 7.70 -7.40 0.36
N THR A 45 8.31 -6.49 1.11
CA THR A 45 8.31 -5.06 0.76
C THR A 45 9.03 -4.82 -0.56
N CYS A 46 10.19 -5.46 -0.75
CA CYS A 46 10.95 -5.36 -2.00
C CYS A 46 10.16 -5.96 -3.17
N ASP A 47 9.51 -7.10 -2.97
CA ASP A 47 8.71 -7.76 -4.01
C ASP A 47 7.52 -6.88 -4.43
N ARG A 48 6.74 -6.34 -3.49
CA ARG A 48 5.64 -5.41 -3.80
C ARG A 48 6.10 -4.22 -4.63
N ARG A 49 7.20 -3.61 -4.24
CA ARG A 49 7.75 -2.44 -4.93
C ARG A 49 8.42 -2.79 -6.26
N SER A 50 8.88 -4.02 -6.44
CA SER A 50 9.52 -4.47 -7.68
C SER A 50 8.56 -4.51 -8.86
N THR A 51 7.27 -4.72 -8.60
CA THR A 51 6.19 -4.76 -9.59
C THR A 51 5.68 -3.37 -9.99
N ILE A 52 6.13 -2.32 -9.30
CA ILE A 52 5.83 -0.93 -9.67
C ILE A 52 6.68 -0.53 -10.88
N SER A 53 6.10 0.29 -11.74
CA SER A 53 6.75 0.74 -12.97
C SER A 53 8.16 1.30 -12.74
N PRO A 54 9.13 1.02 -13.62
CA PRO A 54 10.48 1.59 -13.54
C PRO A 54 10.52 3.11 -13.71
N HIS A 55 9.45 3.74 -14.17
CA HIS A 55 9.34 5.21 -14.21
C HIS A 55 9.26 5.83 -12.81
N GLN A 56 8.87 5.06 -11.79
CA GLN A 56 8.91 5.53 -10.41
C GLN A 56 10.36 5.53 -9.91
N ARG A 57 10.71 6.54 -9.10
CA ARG A 57 12.05 6.66 -8.50
C ARG A 57 12.26 5.60 -7.41
N ILE A 58 12.39 4.36 -7.85
CA ILE A 58 12.67 3.22 -6.99
C ILE A 58 14.12 2.82 -7.22
N ASN A 59 14.93 2.86 -6.17
CA ASN A 59 16.27 2.32 -6.25
C ASN A 59 16.17 0.78 -6.42
N ARG A 60 16.80 0.25 -7.46
CA ARG A 60 16.73 -1.18 -7.81
C ARG A 60 18.08 -1.86 -7.70
N SER A 61 18.04 -3.13 -7.36
CA SER A 61 19.20 -4.03 -7.42
C SER A 61 19.60 -4.35 -8.87
N LYS A 62 20.75 -4.96 -9.07
CA LYS A 62 21.19 -5.44 -10.39
C LYS A 62 20.21 -6.45 -10.99
N ALA A 63 19.52 -7.22 -10.16
CA ALA A 63 18.45 -8.15 -10.56
C ALA A 63 17.09 -7.49 -10.80
N GLY A 64 16.99 -6.15 -10.75
CA GLY A 64 15.75 -5.40 -10.99
C GLY A 64 14.80 -5.32 -9.78
N ARG A 65 15.09 -6.00 -8.66
CA ARG A 65 14.26 -5.91 -7.44
C ARG A 65 14.37 -4.54 -6.79
N ALA A 66 13.27 -4.03 -6.26
CA ALA A 66 13.27 -2.78 -5.51
C ALA A 66 14.10 -2.90 -4.22
N ARG A 67 14.87 -1.86 -3.92
CA ARG A 67 15.67 -1.78 -2.70
C ARG A 67 14.90 -1.10 -1.59
N LEU A 68 15.10 -1.56 -0.37
CA LEU A 68 14.60 -0.91 0.83
C LEU A 68 15.45 0.32 1.14
N SER A 69 14.83 1.42 1.54
CA SER A 69 15.52 2.67 1.88
C SER A 69 15.03 3.22 3.21
N ALA A 70 15.97 3.63 4.07
CA ALA A 70 15.69 4.25 5.36
C ALA A 70 15.06 5.65 5.24
N THR A 71 15.26 6.33 4.10
CA THR A 71 14.84 7.72 3.88
C THR A 71 13.70 7.85 2.88
N HIS A 72 13.38 6.80 2.14
CA HIS A 72 12.30 6.83 1.16
C HIS A 72 10.96 6.52 1.82
N PHE A 73 10.08 7.50 1.85
CA PHE A 73 8.83 7.49 2.62
C PHE A 73 7.92 6.30 2.29
N SER A 74 7.66 6.05 1.01
CA SER A 74 6.86 4.90 0.56
C SER A 74 7.48 3.55 0.92
N SER A 75 8.82 3.49 0.96
CA SER A 75 9.56 2.31 1.39
C SER A 75 9.29 2.01 2.86
N GLN A 76 9.34 3.04 3.70
CA GLN A 76 9.09 2.91 5.13
C GLN A 76 7.64 2.52 5.41
N CYS A 77 6.70 3.18 4.74
CA CYS A 77 5.27 2.91 4.89
C CYS A 77 4.92 1.44 4.61
N LEU A 78 5.37 0.92 3.46
CA LEU A 78 5.11 -0.47 3.09
C LEU A 78 5.89 -1.48 3.95
N PHE A 79 7.10 -1.14 4.38
CA PHE A 79 7.87 -2.01 5.28
C PHE A 79 7.20 -2.13 6.66
N LEU A 80 6.77 -1.01 7.24
CA LEU A 80 6.09 -1.02 8.53
C LEU A 80 4.74 -1.73 8.47
N TYR A 81 4.03 -1.62 7.36
CA TYR A 81 2.84 -2.44 7.09
C TYR A 81 3.21 -3.93 7.04
N GLU A 82 4.22 -4.32 6.26
CA GLU A 82 4.60 -5.73 6.13
C GLU A 82 5.04 -6.34 7.45
N ILE A 83 5.83 -5.65 8.24
CA ILE A 83 6.30 -6.20 9.51
C ILE A 83 5.15 -6.32 10.54
N SER A 84 4.21 -5.37 10.57
CA SER A 84 3.01 -5.49 11.40
C SER A 84 2.13 -6.67 10.95
N ARG A 85 1.96 -6.84 9.64
CA ARG A 85 1.24 -7.99 9.08
C ARG A 85 1.93 -9.33 9.39
N GLN A 86 3.26 -9.40 9.33
CA GLN A 86 3.99 -10.61 9.72
C GLN A 86 3.81 -10.96 11.20
N ALA A 87 3.71 -9.98 12.07
CA ALA A 87 3.36 -10.21 13.49
C ALA A 87 1.93 -10.75 13.63
N PHE A 88 0.97 -10.13 12.94
CA PHE A 88 -0.42 -10.57 12.92
C PHE A 88 -0.58 -12.03 12.45
N LEU A 89 0.02 -12.38 11.32
CA LEU A 89 -0.04 -13.73 10.75
C LEU A 89 0.56 -14.82 11.67
N ARG A 90 1.35 -14.42 12.66
CA ARG A 90 1.91 -15.29 13.71
C ARG A 90 1.14 -15.27 15.02
N GLY A 91 -0.04 -14.64 15.04
CA GLY A 91 -0.89 -14.52 16.21
C GLY A 91 -0.36 -13.55 17.28
N LYS A 92 0.66 -12.74 16.96
CA LYS A 92 1.25 -11.75 17.88
C LYS A 92 0.49 -10.41 17.77
N LEU A 93 -0.76 -10.39 18.24
CA LEU A 93 -1.65 -9.24 18.00
C LEU A 93 -1.16 -7.95 18.64
N GLU A 94 -0.72 -7.99 19.91
CA GLU A 94 -0.19 -6.80 20.60
C GLU A 94 1.03 -6.22 19.87
N LEU A 95 1.89 -7.09 19.36
CA LEU A 95 3.05 -6.67 18.59
C LEU A 95 2.64 -6.07 17.23
N ALA A 96 1.64 -6.66 16.58
CA ALA A 96 1.09 -6.12 15.34
C ALA A 96 0.51 -4.72 15.54
N ASP A 97 -0.22 -4.49 16.63
CA ASP A 97 -0.79 -3.19 16.99
C ASP A 97 0.30 -2.15 17.24
N ARG A 98 1.36 -2.48 17.98
CA ARG A 98 2.48 -1.56 18.22
C ARG A 98 3.21 -1.19 16.92
N LEU A 99 3.45 -2.16 16.04
CA LEU A 99 4.10 -1.92 14.74
C LEU A 99 3.20 -1.11 13.80
N TYR A 100 1.91 -1.36 13.82
CA TYR A 100 0.92 -0.57 13.09
C TYR A 100 0.87 0.88 13.61
N PHE A 101 0.80 1.07 14.93
CA PHE A 101 0.89 2.41 15.53
C PHE A 101 2.19 3.12 15.10
N LEU A 102 3.31 2.40 15.08
CA LEU A 102 4.59 2.94 14.63
C LEU A 102 4.52 3.39 13.16
N ASN A 103 3.81 2.65 12.29
CA ASN A 103 3.60 3.07 10.90
C ASN A 103 2.83 4.39 10.83
N VAL A 104 1.70 4.49 11.51
CA VAL A 104 0.88 5.70 11.55
C VAL A 104 1.68 6.89 12.10
N ALA A 105 2.39 6.70 13.21
CA ALA A 105 3.19 7.76 13.85
C ALA A 105 4.36 8.23 12.96
N THR A 106 4.95 7.31 12.19
CA THR A 106 6.13 7.61 11.36
C THR A 106 5.77 8.16 9.99
N THR A 107 4.71 7.63 9.38
CA THR A 107 4.38 7.88 7.97
C THR A 107 3.05 8.58 7.78
N SER A 108 2.27 8.79 8.84
CA SER A 108 0.91 9.31 8.77
C SER A 108 0.00 8.54 7.81
N ALA A 109 0.35 7.29 7.51
CA ALA A 109 -0.44 6.40 6.66
C ALA A 109 -1.01 5.25 7.50
N ASP A 110 -2.31 5.07 7.40
CA ASP A 110 -3.07 4.02 8.07
C ASP A 110 -3.25 2.84 7.11
N LEU A 111 -2.29 1.91 7.11
CA LEU A 111 -2.37 0.65 6.38
C LEU A 111 -2.66 -0.48 7.36
N PHE A 112 -3.93 -0.87 7.46
CA PHE A 112 -4.35 -1.82 8.49
C PHE A 112 -3.83 -3.24 8.19
N TYR A 113 -3.11 -3.83 9.12
CA TYR A 113 -2.37 -5.09 8.94
C TYR A 113 -3.25 -6.33 8.70
N GLU A 114 -4.53 -6.32 9.08
CA GLU A 114 -5.45 -7.42 8.76
C GLU A 114 -5.81 -7.45 7.27
N VAL A 115 -5.74 -6.32 6.59
CA VAL A 115 -6.02 -6.24 5.15
C VAL A 115 -4.83 -6.77 4.37
N GLU A 116 -5.04 -7.78 3.54
CA GLU A 116 -4.03 -8.28 2.62
C GLU A 116 -3.95 -7.40 1.38
N LEU A 117 -2.92 -6.57 1.31
CA LEU A 117 -2.64 -5.80 0.10
C LEU A 117 -2.17 -6.74 -1.03
N PRO A 118 -2.48 -6.45 -2.29
CA PRO A 118 -2.01 -7.25 -3.42
C PRO A 118 -0.49 -7.21 -3.56
N THR A 119 0.09 -8.23 -4.18
CA THR A 119 1.54 -8.30 -4.41
C THR A 119 2.04 -7.08 -5.18
N THR A 120 1.26 -6.57 -6.12
CA THR A 120 1.56 -5.31 -6.82
C THR A 120 0.92 -4.15 -6.06
N THR A 121 1.63 -3.62 -5.08
CA THR A 121 1.20 -2.45 -4.31
C THR A 121 2.30 -1.39 -4.29
N GLY A 122 1.95 -0.17 -4.68
CA GLY A 122 2.81 0.99 -4.59
C GLY A 122 2.09 2.19 -4.02
N CYS A 123 2.88 3.12 -3.49
CA CYS A 123 2.37 4.41 -3.07
C CYS A 123 3.43 5.50 -3.30
N GLU A 124 2.96 6.72 -3.42
CA GLU A 124 3.82 7.90 -3.45
C GLU A 124 3.22 8.97 -2.54
N HIS A 125 4.05 9.55 -1.66
CA HIS A 125 3.60 10.53 -0.67
C HIS A 125 2.37 10.06 0.15
N PRO A 126 2.35 8.86 0.76
CA PRO A 126 1.13 8.25 1.29
C PRO A 126 0.55 8.92 2.55
N LEU A 127 0.96 10.14 2.89
CA LEU A 127 0.50 10.88 4.06
C LEU A 127 -1.03 11.01 4.09
N GLY A 128 -1.63 10.70 5.22
CA GLY A 128 -3.07 10.78 5.42
C GLY A 128 -3.89 9.75 4.64
N SER A 129 -3.24 8.78 4.01
CA SER A 129 -3.96 7.70 3.33
C SER A 129 -4.41 6.64 4.32
N VAL A 130 -5.62 6.12 4.12
CA VAL A 130 -6.23 5.07 4.93
C VAL A 130 -6.62 3.91 4.03
N ILE A 131 -5.96 2.79 4.19
CA ILE A 131 -6.35 1.52 3.58
C ILE A 131 -6.87 0.61 4.70
N GLY A 132 -8.15 0.80 4.99
CA GLY A 132 -8.88 0.03 5.97
C GLY A 132 -9.42 -1.27 5.37
N ARG A 133 -10.53 -1.77 5.89
CA ARG A 133 -11.09 -3.02 5.40
C ARG A 133 -11.49 -2.96 3.93
N ALA A 134 -10.86 -3.78 3.13
CA ALA A 134 -11.11 -3.99 1.71
C ALA A 134 -10.73 -5.44 1.34
N ARG A 135 -11.22 -5.92 0.22
CA ARG A 135 -10.80 -7.21 -0.34
C ARG A 135 -10.05 -6.97 -1.64
N PHE A 136 -8.83 -7.47 -1.69
CA PHE A 136 -7.99 -7.43 -2.89
C PHE A 136 -7.80 -8.86 -3.42
N GLU A 137 -8.03 -9.07 -4.71
CA GLU A 137 -7.63 -10.32 -5.35
C GLU A 137 -6.12 -10.39 -5.50
N THR A 138 -5.55 -11.58 -5.46
CA THR A 138 -4.08 -11.78 -5.51
C THR A 138 -3.47 -11.21 -6.79
N SER A 139 -4.20 -11.27 -7.91
CA SER A 139 -3.79 -10.73 -9.21
C SER A 139 -4.04 -9.24 -9.37
N SER A 140 -4.70 -8.60 -8.40
CA SER A 140 -4.98 -7.18 -8.46
C SER A 140 -3.71 -6.32 -8.25
N SER A 141 -3.80 -5.06 -8.60
CA SER A 141 -2.74 -4.09 -8.38
C SER A 141 -3.31 -2.77 -7.87
N VAL A 142 -2.57 -2.13 -6.97
CA VAL A 142 -2.98 -0.85 -6.39
C VAL A 142 -1.79 0.10 -6.33
N PHE A 143 -2.01 1.31 -6.82
CA PHE A 143 -1.12 2.44 -6.59
C PHE A 143 -1.91 3.61 -6.03
N PHE A 144 -1.44 4.23 -4.96
CA PHE A 144 -2.14 5.34 -4.31
C PHE A 144 -1.21 6.47 -3.90
N TYR A 145 -1.76 7.67 -3.91
CA TYR A 145 -1.13 8.89 -3.43
C TYR A 145 -1.59 9.27 -2.02
N ASN A 146 -1.26 10.50 -1.59
CA ASN A 146 -1.68 11.03 -0.29
C ASN A 146 -3.19 11.19 -0.15
N SER A 147 -3.66 11.07 1.08
CA SER A 147 -5.08 11.29 1.46
C SER A 147 -6.07 10.43 0.67
N CYS A 148 -5.62 9.26 0.18
CA CYS A 148 -6.49 8.28 -0.43
C CYS A 148 -7.16 7.42 0.64
N VAL A 149 -8.44 7.11 0.46
CA VAL A 149 -9.19 6.28 1.41
C VAL A 149 -9.81 5.09 0.70
N ILE A 150 -9.53 3.88 1.19
CA ILE A 150 -10.26 2.65 0.85
C ILE A 150 -10.81 2.09 2.15
N GLY A 151 -12.13 1.98 2.27
CA GLY A 151 -12.74 1.58 3.54
C GLY A 151 -14.16 1.08 3.43
N GLY A 152 -14.66 0.54 4.56
CA GLY A 152 -16.01 0.02 4.66
C GLY A 152 -17.07 1.09 4.87
N SER A 153 -18.30 0.76 4.52
CA SER A 153 -19.53 1.46 4.85
C SER A 153 -20.48 0.53 5.61
N TYR A 154 -21.56 1.06 6.11
CA TYR A 154 -22.63 0.28 6.71
C TYR A 154 -23.89 0.38 5.83
N GLU A 155 -24.42 -0.78 5.44
CA GLU A 155 -25.72 -0.91 4.82
C GLU A 155 -26.74 -1.29 5.90
N GLY A 156 -27.56 -0.32 6.32
CA GLY A 156 -28.43 -0.50 7.50
C GLY A 156 -27.69 -0.65 8.82
N ALA A 157 -28.34 -1.23 9.81
CA ALA A 157 -27.81 -1.27 11.18
C ALA A 157 -26.67 -2.28 11.39
N ASN A 158 -26.59 -3.35 10.60
CA ASN A 158 -25.72 -4.50 10.90
C ASN A 158 -24.89 -5.05 9.74
N GLN A 159 -25.07 -4.56 8.52
CA GLN A 159 -24.34 -5.09 7.36
C GLN A 159 -23.22 -4.12 6.94
N ARG A 160 -21.98 -4.59 7.05
CA ARG A 160 -20.82 -3.85 6.53
C ARG A 160 -20.54 -4.25 5.09
N THR A 161 -20.34 -3.26 4.24
CA THR A 161 -19.88 -3.41 2.88
C THR A 161 -18.44 -2.90 2.75
N TYR A 162 -17.68 -3.51 1.85
CA TYR A 162 -16.26 -3.19 1.65
C TYR A 162 -15.93 -3.15 0.17
N PRO A 163 -15.01 -2.26 -0.25
CA PRO A 163 -14.51 -2.28 -1.60
C PRO A 163 -13.85 -3.63 -1.94
N ARG A 164 -14.05 -4.07 -3.18
CA ARG A 164 -13.38 -5.24 -3.77
C ARG A 164 -12.58 -4.78 -4.98
N VAL A 165 -11.30 -5.10 -4.99
CA VAL A 165 -10.39 -4.78 -6.10
C VAL A 165 -9.99 -6.07 -6.77
N GLU A 166 -10.56 -6.32 -7.94
CA GLU A 166 -10.34 -7.50 -8.78
C GLU A 166 -9.40 -7.17 -9.97
N GLY A 167 -9.16 -5.89 -10.23
CA GLY A 167 -8.35 -5.37 -11.31
C GLY A 167 -7.21 -4.48 -10.85
N SER A 168 -6.86 -3.50 -11.68
CA SER A 168 -5.79 -2.55 -11.43
C SER A 168 -6.35 -1.17 -11.08
N LEU A 169 -5.95 -0.65 -9.93
CA LEU A 169 -6.46 0.58 -9.34
C LEU A 169 -5.34 1.62 -9.16
N LEU A 170 -5.49 2.77 -9.81
CA LEU A 170 -4.66 3.95 -9.58
C LEU A 170 -5.49 5.05 -8.91
N MET A 171 -5.10 5.47 -7.71
CA MET A 171 -5.79 6.51 -6.93
C MET A 171 -4.93 7.77 -6.83
N TYR A 172 -5.44 8.86 -7.37
CA TYR A 172 -4.85 10.18 -7.22
C TYR A 172 -5.21 10.83 -5.88
N PRO A 173 -4.47 11.87 -5.45
CA PRO A 173 -4.65 12.49 -4.14
C PRO A 173 -6.10 12.83 -3.78
N HIS A 174 -6.44 12.67 -2.51
CA HIS A 174 -7.76 13.02 -1.94
C HIS A 174 -8.94 12.23 -2.53
N SER A 175 -8.69 11.08 -3.16
CA SER A 175 -9.74 10.21 -3.68
C SER A 175 -10.18 9.15 -2.66
N SER A 176 -11.41 8.67 -2.77
CA SER A 176 -11.92 7.65 -1.87
C SER A 176 -12.84 6.64 -2.55
N LEU A 177 -12.72 5.37 -2.12
CA LEU A 177 -13.62 4.26 -2.43
C LEU A 177 -14.13 3.67 -1.11
N ILE A 178 -15.43 3.82 -0.85
CA ILE A 178 -16.05 3.44 0.42
C ILE A 178 -17.24 2.54 0.17
N GLY A 179 -17.34 1.45 0.95
CA GLY A 179 -18.47 0.56 0.94
C GLY A 179 -18.55 -0.35 -0.28
N ASN A 180 -19.73 -0.54 -0.85
CA ASN A 180 -19.97 -1.44 -1.98
C ASN A 180 -19.44 -0.85 -3.31
N VAL A 181 -18.14 -0.96 -3.51
CA VAL A 181 -17.44 -0.58 -4.76
C VAL A 181 -16.66 -1.78 -5.27
N VAL A 182 -16.83 -2.14 -6.54
CA VAL A 182 -16.11 -3.23 -7.19
C VAL A 182 -15.26 -2.66 -8.32
N VAL A 183 -13.96 -2.90 -8.28
CA VAL A 183 -13.01 -2.45 -9.31
C VAL A 183 -12.60 -3.64 -10.17
N ARG A 184 -12.88 -3.56 -11.48
CA ARG A 184 -12.43 -4.51 -12.52
C ARG A 184 -11.64 -3.82 -13.60
N GLY A 185 -10.89 -4.63 -14.36
CA GLY A 185 -10.07 -4.07 -15.44
C GLY A 185 -9.10 -3.01 -14.91
N ARG A 186 -9.02 -1.87 -15.57
CA ARG A 186 -8.15 -0.74 -15.22
C ARG A 186 -8.97 0.46 -14.81
N VAL A 187 -8.82 0.90 -13.58
CA VAL A 187 -9.57 2.04 -13.04
C VAL A 187 -8.59 3.11 -12.55
N ILE A 188 -8.81 4.33 -13.01
CA ILE A 188 -8.14 5.53 -12.51
C ILE A 188 -9.16 6.37 -11.75
N VAL A 189 -8.89 6.61 -10.48
CA VAL A 189 -9.69 7.50 -9.64
C VAL A 189 -8.94 8.82 -9.48
N GLY A 190 -9.41 9.84 -10.18
CA GLY A 190 -8.80 11.15 -10.25
C GLY A 190 -8.82 11.91 -8.91
N HIS A 191 -8.07 13.01 -8.87
CA HIS A 191 -7.98 13.87 -7.69
C HIS A 191 -9.35 14.29 -7.16
N GLY A 192 -9.57 14.12 -5.85
CA GLY A 192 -10.79 14.57 -5.16
C GLY A 192 -12.05 13.76 -5.47
N VAL A 193 -11.97 12.70 -6.28
CA VAL A 193 -13.11 11.82 -6.55
C VAL A 193 -13.47 11.04 -5.30
N ARG A 194 -14.73 11.11 -4.88
CA ARG A 194 -15.25 10.37 -3.73
C ARG A 194 -16.42 9.50 -4.16
N LEU A 195 -16.28 8.20 -3.95
CA LEU A 195 -17.29 7.21 -4.29
C LEU A 195 -17.71 6.44 -3.03
N ILE A 196 -19.01 6.38 -2.82
CA ILE A 196 -19.62 5.62 -1.73
C ILE A 196 -20.69 4.72 -2.34
N ASP A 197 -20.58 3.41 -2.09
CA ASP A 197 -21.54 2.38 -2.54
C ASP A 197 -21.90 2.49 -4.04
N SER A 198 -20.94 2.91 -4.88
CA SER A 198 -21.15 3.22 -6.29
C SER A 198 -21.21 1.99 -7.22
N GLY A 199 -21.06 0.79 -6.68
CA GLY A 199 -21.15 -0.46 -7.45
C GLY A 199 -19.92 -0.75 -8.31
N LEU A 200 -20.14 -1.27 -9.52
CA LEU A 200 -19.07 -1.71 -10.42
C LEU A 200 -18.40 -0.55 -11.16
N LEU A 201 -17.09 -0.52 -11.12
CA LEU A 201 -16.20 0.32 -11.91
C LEU A 201 -15.36 -0.61 -12.80
N GLU A 202 -15.47 -0.48 -14.11
CA GLU A 202 -14.75 -1.34 -15.05
C GLU A 202 -14.19 -0.54 -16.21
N ASP A 203 -12.88 -0.64 -16.44
CA ASP A 203 -12.14 0.07 -17.48
C ASP A 203 -12.53 1.55 -17.64
N VAL A 204 -12.45 2.30 -16.53
CA VAL A 204 -12.97 3.66 -16.41
C VAL A 204 -11.96 4.60 -15.78
N VAL A 205 -12.03 5.86 -16.21
CA VAL A 205 -11.34 7.00 -15.59
C VAL A 205 -12.36 7.95 -15.00
N LEU A 206 -12.24 8.21 -13.70
CA LEU A 206 -13.11 9.13 -12.98
C LEU A 206 -12.38 10.44 -12.70
N SER A 207 -13.05 11.55 -12.83
CA SER A 207 -12.53 12.89 -12.57
C SER A 207 -13.59 13.80 -11.99
N VAL A 208 -13.17 14.87 -11.31
CA VAL A 208 -14.09 15.94 -10.89
C VAL A 208 -14.03 17.06 -11.92
N VAL A 209 -15.18 17.36 -12.49
CA VAL A 209 -15.35 18.47 -13.47
C VAL A 209 -16.50 19.34 -12.99
N ASN A 210 -16.24 20.62 -12.76
CA ASN A 210 -17.23 21.59 -12.23
C ASN A 210 -17.92 21.08 -10.95
N GLY A 211 -17.15 20.47 -10.03
CA GLY A 211 -17.66 19.96 -8.75
C GLY A 211 -18.44 18.64 -8.84
N GLN A 212 -18.57 18.05 -10.00
CA GLN A 212 -19.28 16.79 -10.21
C GLN A 212 -18.31 15.68 -10.63
N VAL A 213 -18.53 14.47 -10.13
CA VAL A 213 -17.82 13.29 -10.61
C VAL A 213 -18.30 12.96 -12.02
N ARG A 214 -17.36 12.82 -12.92
CA ARG A 214 -17.56 12.38 -14.31
C ARG A 214 -16.72 11.16 -14.56
N ASP A 215 -17.27 10.21 -15.28
CA ASP A 215 -16.61 9.02 -15.76
C ASP A 215 -16.47 9.05 -17.29
N ARG A 216 -15.44 8.37 -17.76
CA ARG A 216 -15.24 8.08 -19.16
C ARG A 216 -14.53 6.74 -19.34
N PRO A 217 -14.72 6.06 -20.47
CA PRO A 217 -13.99 4.83 -20.77
C PRO A 217 -12.47 5.03 -20.71
N PHE A 218 -11.78 4.01 -20.22
CA PHE A 218 -10.33 3.92 -20.23
C PHE A 218 -9.83 3.77 -21.67
N ASN A 219 -8.86 4.57 -22.08
CA ASN A 219 -8.37 4.61 -23.46
C ASN A 219 -6.84 4.39 -23.53
N GLU A 220 -6.26 4.45 -24.73
CA GLU A 220 -4.84 4.18 -24.95
C GLU A 220 -3.92 5.21 -24.24
N ARG A 221 -4.34 6.49 -24.19
CA ARG A 221 -3.59 7.52 -23.44
C ARG A 221 -3.54 7.20 -21.95
N ASP A 222 -4.64 6.69 -21.40
CA ASP A 222 -4.71 6.28 -20.02
C ASP A 222 -3.86 5.05 -19.73
N ARG A 223 -3.72 4.14 -20.71
CA ARG A 223 -2.80 3.00 -20.64
C ARG A 223 -1.36 3.47 -20.45
N VAL A 224 -0.93 4.49 -21.20
CA VAL A 224 0.41 5.07 -21.06
C VAL A 224 0.58 5.71 -19.68
N VAL A 225 -0.43 6.45 -19.20
CA VAL A 225 -0.40 7.06 -17.87
C VAL A 225 -0.36 6.00 -16.77
N HIS A 226 -1.25 5.03 -16.83
CA HIS A 226 -1.34 3.93 -15.86
C HIS A 226 -0.05 3.11 -15.82
N GLY A 227 0.52 2.78 -16.97
CA GLY A 227 1.78 2.06 -17.09
C GLY A 227 3.01 2.77 -16.51
N LYS A 228 2.91 4.08 -16.20
CA LYS A 228 3.95 4.79 -15.44
C LYS A 228 3.94 4.47 -13.95
N PHE A 229 2.90 3.86 -13.45
CA PHE A 229 2.74 3.53 -12.03
C PHE A 229 2.73 2.02 -11.80
N ILE A 230 1.96 1.29 -12.57
CA ILE A 230 1.77 -0.15 -12.44
C ILE A 230 2.25 -0.80 -13.74
N SER A 231 3.24 -1.68 -13.63
CA SER A 231 3.68 -2.48 -14.77
C SER A 231 2.56 -3.46 -15.17
N SER A 232 2.21 -3.44 -16.44
CA SER A 232 1.23 -4.37 -17.03
C SER A 232 1.87 -5.74 -17.24
#